data_0eeb03af5392c92e1929a77ac4ae5b51
#
_entry.id   0eeb03af5392c92e1929a77ac4ae5b51
#
_cell.length_a   1.000
_cell.length_b   1.000
_cell.length_c   1.000
_cell.angle_alpha   90.00
_cell.angle_beta   90.00
_cell.angle_gamma   90.00
#
_symmetry.space_group_name_H-M   'P 1'
#
loop_
_entity.id
_entity.type
_entity.pdbx_description
1 polymer ?
#
loop_
_entity_poly.entity_id
_entity_poly.type
_entity_poly.pdbx_seq_one_letter_code
_entity_poly.pdbx_strand_id
1 'polypeptide(L)'
;MKEIITAPNEILKKRCEDVKNFGDLKTVVNEIKEVLTSQPAAGLAAPQIGYSIRVFGISRLGGEPEFFVNPVFYSPKKPIITYEGCLSIPGKTIRVQRFFEIQVTYQTISGQKLRKKLTGVDAYVFQHEFDHLNGILITDKEVKN
;
A
#
# COMPACT_ATOMS: atom_id res chain seq x y z
N MET A 1 -8.61 -3.83 -17.77
CA MET A 1 -8.15 -3.62 -16.38
C MET A 1 -7.07 -4.63 -16.03
N LYS A 2 -6.06 -4.21 -15.30
CA LYS A 2 -5.00 -5.12 -14.87
C LYS A 2 -5.51 -6.16 -13.90
N GLU A 3 -5.00 -7.37 -14.03
CA GLU A 3 -5.30 -8.44 -13.09
C GLU A 3 -4.48 -8.27 -11.81
N ILE A 4 -5.11 -8.60 -10.69
CA ILE A 4 -4.42 -8.62 -9.41
C ILE A 4 -3.54 -9.87 -9.33
N ILE A 5 -2.26 -9.67 -9.05
CA ILE A 5 -1.32 -10.78 -8.83
C ILE A 5 -1.59 -11.34 -7.43
N THR A 6 -1.75 -12.65 -7.35
CA THR A 6 -2.03 -13.33 -6.10
C THR A 6 -0.84 -14.18 -5.64
N ALA A 7 -0.73 -14.35 -4.33
CA ALA A 7 0.30 -15.19 -3.74
C ALA A 7 0.02 -16.66 -4.05
N PRO A 8 1.04 -17.51 -4.25
CA PRO A 8 2.45 -17.13 -4.24
C PRO A 8 2.93 -16.58 -5.58
N ASN A 9 3.70 -15.51 -5.55
CA ASN A 9 4.30 -14.94 -6.75
C ASN A 9 5.53 -14.11 -6.34
N GLU A 10 6.63 -14.28 -7.05
CA GLU A 10 7.90 -13.65 -6.69
C GLU A 10 7.85 -12.14 -6.59
N ILE A 11 7.10 -11.48 -7.48
CA ILE A 11 7.05 -10.01 -7.47
C ILE A 11 6.50 -9.47 -6.15
N LEU A 12 5.62 -10.22 -5.49
CA LEU A 12 5.04 -9.82 -4.21
C LEU A 12 6.03 -9.92 -3.05
N LYS A 13 7.16 -10.62 -3.26
CA LYS A 13 8.16 -10.84 -2.23
C LYS A 13 9.43 -10.03 -2.44
N LYS A 14 9.46 -9.18 -3.47
CA LYS A 14 10.61 -8.34 -3.77
C LYS A 14 10.47 -6.95 -3.17
N ARG A 15 11.61 -6.38 -2.76
CA ARG A 15 11.63 -4.96 -2.43
C ARG A 15 11.53 -4.17 -3.75
N CYS A 16 10.57 -3.27 -3.82
CA CYS A 16 10.38 -2.41 -4.98
C CYS A 16 11.46 -1.35 -5.09
N GLU A 17 11.74 -0.90 -6.30
CA GLU A 17 12.72 0.13 -6.54
C GLU A 17 12.12 1.53 -6.40
N ASP A 18 12.95 2.48 -5.98
CA ASP A 18 12.55 3.88 -5.89
C ASP A 18 12.12 4.40 -7.26
N VAL A 19 11.11 5.23 -7.27
CA VAL A 19 10.70 5.94 -8.48
C VAL A 19 11.69 7.07 -8.71
N LYS A 20 12.32 7.07 -9.89
CA LYS A 20 13.28 8.10 -10.29
C LYS A 20 12.74 8.97 -11.41
N ASN A 21 12.00 8.36 -12.34
CA ASN A 21 11.39 9.07 -13.46
C ASN A 21 9.87 9.20 -13.22
N PHE A 22 9.45 10.37 -12.75
CA PHE A 22 8.05 10.61 -12.43
C PHE A 22 7.17 10.71 -13.67
N GLY A 23 7.77 11.00 -14.82
CA GLY A 23 7.04 11.03 -16.09
C GLY A 23 6.44 9.68 -16.47
N ASP A 24 7.02 8.59 -15.99
CA ASP A 24 6.56 7.23 -16.31
C ASP A 24 5.47 6.72 -15.37
N LEU A 25 5.09 7.50 -14.35
CA LEU A 25 4.10 7.06 -13.36
C LEU A 25 2.66 7.05 -13.86
N LYS A 26 2.36 7.81 -14.89
CA LYS A 26 0.98 8.01 -15.33
C LYS A 26 0.24 6.70 -15.59
N THR A 27 0.87 5.78 -16.29
CA THR A 27 0.26 4.48 -16.60
C THR A 27 -0.04 3.68 -15.35
N VAL A 28 0.96 3.58 -14.45
CA VAL A 28 0.81 2.82 -13.21
C VAL A 28 -0.28 3.44 -12.32
N VAL A 29 -0.26 4.75 -12.16
CA VAL A 29 -1.25 5.48 -11.37
C VAL A 29 -2.65 5.25 -11.91
N ASN A 30 -2.83 5.35 -13.23
CA ASN A 30 -4.14 5.14 -13.85
C ASN A 30 -4.64 3.71 -13.64
N GLU A 31 -3.75 2.72 -13.73
CA GLU A 31 -4.13 1.32 -13.52
C GLU A 31 -4.49 1.04 -12.06
N ILE A 32 -3.75 1.61 -11.10
CA ILE A 32 -4.09 1.50 -9.69
C ILE A 32 -5.46 2.13 -9.43
N LYS A 33 -5.67 3.33 -9.97
CA LYS A 33 -6.94 4.05 -9.81
C LYS A 33 -8.10 3.24 -10.36
N GLU A 34 -7.92 2.61 -11.51
CA GLU A 34 -8.96 1.79 -12.14
C GLU A 34 -9.38 0.64 -11.22
N VAL A 35 -8.41 -0.05 -10.62
CA VAL A 35 -8.72 -1.12 -9.67
C VAL A 35 -9.46 -0.57 -8.46
N LEU A 36 -8.97 0.51 -7.87
CA LEU A 36 -9.54 1.09 -6.65
C LEU A 36 -10.96 1.63 -6.87
N THR A 37 -11.31 2.02 -8.09
CA THR A 37 -12.66 2.51 -8.39
C THR A 37 -13.61 1.39 -8.80
N SER A 38 -13.11 0.21 -9.15
CA SER A 38 -13.92 -0.91 -9.63
C SER A 38 -14.13 -2.01 -8.60
N GLN A 39 -13.38 -2.04 -7.51
CA GLN A 39 -13.46 -3.07 -6.49
C GLN A 39 -13.40 -2.46 -5.10
N PRO A 40 -14.05 -3.09 -4.10
CA PRO A 40 -13.97 -2.61 -2.72
C PRO A 40 -12.59 -2.96 -2.12
N ALA A 41 -11.67 -2.00 -2.18
CA ALA A 41 -10.35 -2.12 -1.59
C ALA A 41 -9.93 -0.75 -1.05
N ALA A 42 -9.30 -0.76 0.12
CA ALA A 42 -8.86 0.48 0.76
C ALA A 42 -7.56 1.01 0.16
N GLY A 43 -6.75 0.14 -0.43
CA GLY A 43 -5.50 0.54 -1.06
C GLY A 43 -4.99 -0.52 -2.02
N LEU A 44 -4.02 -0.13 -2.84
CA LEU A 44 -3.38 -1.03 -3.79
C LEU A 44 -1.97 -0.55 -4.07
N ALA A 45 -1.02 -1.46 -4.00
CA ALA A 45 0.39 -1.18 -4.28
C ALA A 45 0.78 -1.66 -5.67
N ALA A 46 1.72 -0.97 -6.29
CA ALA A 46 2.16 -1.24 -7.66
C ALA A 46 2.55 -2.71 -7.92
N PRO A 47 3.26 -3.40 -7.00
CA PRO A 47 3.62 -4.79 -7.28
C PRO A 47 2.42 -5.73 -7.38
N GLN A 48 1.28 -5.37 -6.82
CA GLN A 48 0.07 -6.19 -6.93
C GLN A 48 -0.50 -6.21 -8.35
N ILE A 49 -0.08 -5.31 -9.20
CA ILE A 49 -0.45 -5.28 -10.63
C ILE A 49 0.75 -5.36 -11.56
N GLY A 50 1.91 -5.79 -11.04
CA GLY A 50 3.04 -6.16 -11.87
C GLY A 50 4.16 -5.14 -12.00
N TYR A 51 4.14 -4.07 -11.22
CA TYR A 51 5.17 -3.04 -11.27
C TYR A 51 5.97 -3.02 -9.97
N SER A 52 7.26 -3.30 -10.04
CA SER A 52 8.12 -3.35 -8.85
C SER A 52 8.72 -1.98 -8.56
N ILE A 53 7.86 -1.00 -8.32
CA ILE A 53 8.24 0.38 -7.99
C ILE A 53 7.50 0.86 -6.75
N ARG A 54 8.08 1.83 -6.06
CA ARG A 54 7.60 2.28 -4.76
C ARG A 54 6.48 3.32 -4.88
N VAL A 55 5.30 2.84 -5.25
CA VAL A 55 4.09 3.66 -5.29
C VAL A 55 2.88 2.84 -4.90
N PHE A 56 1.97 3.44 -4.13
CA PHE A 56 0.66 2.85 -3.86
C PHE A 56 -0.40 3.95 -3.80
N GLY A 57 -1.65 3.53 -3.94
CA GLY A 57 -2.80 4.40 -3.78
C GLY A 57 -3.64 3.98 -2.59
N ILE A 58 -4.24 4.95 -1.93
CA ILE A 58 -5.20 4.72 -0.85
C ILE A 58 -6.50 5.40 -1.26
N SER A 59 -7.58 4.62 -1.24
CA SER A 59 -8.91 5.10 -1.55
C SER A 59 -9.66 5.36 -0.26
N ARG A 60 -10.10 6.60 -0.08
CA ARG A 60 -10.98 6.95 1.04
C ARG A 60 -12.42 6.90 0.55
N LEU A 61 -13.32 6.66 1.48
CA LEU A 61 -14.75 6.47 1.21
C LEU A 61 -15.29 7.43 0.14
N GLY A 62 -15.53 6.91 -1.07
CA GLY A 62 -16.14 7.65 -2.16
C GLY A 62 -15.31 8.76 -2.79
N GLY A 63 -14.04 8.94 -2.37
CA GLY A 63 -13.17 9.98 -2.88
C GLY A 63 -12.15 9.48 -3.89
N GLU A 64 -11.45 10.42 -4.50
CA GLU A 64 -10.33 10.10 -5.37
C GLU A 64 -9.21 9.46 -4.57
N PRO A 65 -8.52 8.44 -5.12
CA PRO A 65 -7.38 7.87 -4.44
C PRO A 65 -6.26 8.89 -4.25
N GLU A 66 -5.62 8.82 -3.10
CA GLU A 66 -4.40 9.57 -2.87
C GLU A 66 -3.21 8.65 -3.15
N PHE A 67 -2.19 9.16 -3.85
CA PHE A 67 -1.02 8.36 -4.22
C PHE A 67 0.19 8.76 -3.41
N PHE A 68 0.99 7.75 -3.03
CA PHE A 68 2.17 7.92 -2.21
C PHE A 68 3.35 7.33 -2.97
N VAL A 69 4.27 8.19 -3.37
CA VAL A 69 5.46 7.80 -4.15
C VAL A 69 6.67 7.89 -3.23
N ASN A 70 7.51 6.86 -3.28
CA ASN A 70 8.71 6.76 -2.44
C ASN A 70 8.39 7.04 -0.95
N PRO A 71 7.37 6.35 -0.40
CA PRO A 71 6.93 6.64 0.96
C PRO A 71 7.88 6.10 2.03
N VAL A 72 7.89 6.77 3.18
CA VAL A 72 8.59 6.32 4.37
C VAL A 72 7.71 6.67 5.57
N PHE A 73 7.71 5.84 6.61
CA PHE A 73 7.08 6.24 7.86
C PHE A 73 8.05 6.09 9.03
N TYR A 74 7.80 6.86 10.08
CA TYR A 74 8.65 6.91 11.26
C TYR A 74 7.82 7.27 12.48
N SER A 75 8.44 7.18 13.66
CA SER A 75 7.79 7.47 14.95
C SER A 75 6.47 6.74 15.16
N PRO A 76 6.43 5.41 14.97
CA PRO A 76 5.20 4.67 15.20
C PRO A 76 4.83 4.67 16.68
N LYS A 77 3.54 4.83 16.97
CA LYS A 77 3.01 4.86 18.34
C LYS A 77 1.74 4.03 18.44
N LYS A 78 1.50 3.52 19.64
CA LYS A 78 0.27 2.82 20.01
C LYS A 78 0.01 1.58 19.14
N PRO A 79 0.72 0.49 19.42
CA PRO A 79 0.50 -0.77 18.71
C PRO A 79 -0.93 -1.26 18.94
N ILE A 80 -1.51 -1.81 17.87
CA ILE A 80 -2.89 -2.31 17.89
C ILE A 80 -2.98 -3.52 16.96
N ILE A 81 -3.88 -4.43 17.27
CA ILE A 81 -4.16 -5.58 16.41
C ILE A 81 -5.27 -5.21 15.43
N THR A 82 -5.02 -5.46 14.15
CA THR A 82 -6.01 -5.28 13.09
C THR A 82 -6.30 -6.61 12.42
N TYR A 83 -7.47 -6.71 11.79
CA TYR A 83 -7.88 -7.89 11.03
C TYR A 83 -7.96 -7.45 9.57
N GLU A 84 -7.07 -7.98 8.74
CA GLU A 84 -6.87 -7.47 7.38
C GLU A 84 -7.09 -8.52 6.31
N GLY A 85 -7.70 -8.08 5.21
CA GLY A 85 -7.72 -8.83 3.98
C GLY A 85 -6.79 -8.17 2.96
N CYS A 86 -6.56 -8.85 1.86
CA CYS A 86 -5.71 -8.34 0.80
C CYS A 86 -6.15 -8.96 -0.52
N LEU A 87 -6.24 -8.16 -1.58
CA LEU A 87 -6.62 -8.68 -2.91
C LEU A 87 -5.64 -9.74 -3.41
N SER A 88 -4.38 -9.69 -2.96
CA SER A 88 -3.37 -10.68 -3.33
C SER A 88 -3.41 -11.95 -2.47
N ILE A 89 -4.24 -11.97 -1.42
CA ILE A 89 -4.46 -13.12 -0.54
C ILE A 89 -5.97 -13.35 -0.43
N PRO A 90 -6.63 -13.75 -1.52
CA PRO A 90 -8.09 -13.81 -1.54
C PRO A 90 -8.65 -14.83 -0.54
N GLY A 91 -9.78 -14.49 0.05
CA GLY A 91 -10.52 -15.37 0.94
C GLY A 91 -9.97 -15.52 2.35
N LYS A 92 -8.98 -14.73 2.73
CA LYS A 92 -8.38 -14.83 4.07
C LYS A 92 -8.47 -13.52 4.82
N THR A 93 -8.66 -13.62 6.13
CA THR A 93 -8.57 -12.50 7.06
C THR A 93 -7.46 -12.85 8.06
N ILE A 94 -6.47 -11.98 8.17
CA ILE A 94 -5.25 -12.23 8.95
C ILE A 94 -5.15 -11.20 10.07
N ARG A 95 -4.81 -11.67 11.27
CA ARG A 95 -4.52 -10.78 12.40
C ARG A 95 -3.10 -10.28 12.29
N VAL A 96 -2.93 -8.96 12.27
CA VAL A 96 -1.59 -8.37 12.22
C VAL A 96 -1.49 -7.24 13.26
N GLN A 97 -0.27 -6.91 13.65
CA GLN A 97 -0.04 -5.74 14.49
C GLN A 97 0.29 -4.55 13.61
N ARG A 98 -0.41 -3.44 13.86
CA ARG A 98 -0.14 -2.14 13.24
C ARG A 98 0.07 -1.10 14.32
N PHE A 99 0.43 0.10 13.92
CA PHE A 99 0.50 1.24 14.84
C PHE A 99 -0.65 2.19 14.54
N PHE A 100 -1.31 2.64 15.59
CA PHE A 100 -2.43 3.58 15.47
C PHE A 100 -1.98 4.91 14.89
N GLU A 101 -0.75 5.34 15.19
CA GLU A 101 -0.23 6.64 14.77
C GLU A 101 1.16 6.47 14.15
N ILE A 102 1.37 7.13 13.01
CA ILE A 102 2.66 7.17 12.33
C ILE A 102 2.86 8.56 11.72
N GLN A 103 4.13 8.94 11.54
CA GLN A 103 4.50 10.09 10.73
C GLN A 103 4.93 9.56 9.37
N VAL A 104 4.53 10.21 8.29
CA VAL A 104 4.89 9.77 6.94
C VAL A 104 5.51 10.90 6.14
N THR A 105 6.46 10.55 5.29
CA THR A 105 6.97 11.43 4.24
C THR A 105 6.82 10.68 2.91
N TYR A 106 6.52 11.42 1.86
CA TYR A 106 6.31 10.82 0.55
C TYR A 106 6.37 11.91 -0.51
N GLN A 107 6.33 11.47 -1.76
CA GLN A 107 6.23 12.40 -2.88
C GLN A 107 4.89 12.21 -3.56
N THR A 108 4.35 13.30 -4.10
CA THR A 108 3.16 13.25 -4.95
C THR A 108 3.56 12.68 -6.32
N ILE A 109 2.57 12.42 -7.17
CA ILE A 109 2.83 11.93 -8.53
C ILE A 109 3.58 12.94 -9.40
N SER A 110 3.65 14.21 -8.96
CA SER A 110 4.45 15.25 -9.62
C SER A 110 5.83 15.45 -9.00
N GLY A 111 6.15 14.67 -7.96
CA GLY A 111 7.45 14.72 -7.32
C GLY A 111 7.56 15.67 -6.13
N GLN A 112 6.47 16.35 -5.76
CA GLN A 112 6.47 17.26 -4.62
C GLN A 112 6.58 16.47 -3.32
N LYS A 113 7.50 16.87 -2.45
CA LYS A 113 7.68 16.21 -1.15
C LYS A 113 6.66 16.72 -0.14
N LEU A 114 6.00 15.80 0.54
CA LEU A 114 5.00 16.11 1.57
C LEU A 114 5.28 15.29 2.83
N ARG A 115 4.73 15.78 3.94
CA ARG A 115 4.85 15.12 5.24
C ARG A 115 3.54 15.32 5.99
N LYS A 116 3.09 14.25 6.67
CA LYS A 116 1.91 14.37 7.52
C LYS A 116 1.87 13.26 8.56
N LYS A 117 0.98 13.43 9.53
CA LYS A 117 0.68 12.42 10.53
C LYS A 117 -0.56 11.65 10.08
N LEU A 118 -0.53 10.32 10.21
CA LEU A 118 -1.69 9.48 9.95
C LEU A 118 -2.06 8.75 11.24
N THR A 119 -3.38 8.58 11.44
CA THR A 119 -3.90 7.85 12.60
C THR A 119 -5.03 6.93 12.15
N GLY A 120 -5.27 5.86 12.94
CA GLY A 120 -6.40 4.96 12.71
C GLY A 120 -6.32 4.26 11.37
N VAL A 121 -7.44 4.15 10.68
CA VAL A 121 -7.56 3.40 9.43
C VAL A 121 -6.57 3.89 8.37
N ASP A 122 -6.39 5.20 8.24
CA ASP A 122 -5.42 5.77 7.29
C ASP A 122 -4.01 5.26 7.58
N ALA A 123 -3.64 5.19 8.86
CA ALA A 123 -2.33 4.67 9.27
C ALA A 123 -2.20 3.17 8.98
N TYR A 124 -3.26 2.39 9.23
CA TYR A 124 -3.23 0.95 9.01
C TYR A 124 -3.08 0.62 7.53
N VAL A 125 -3.87 1.30 6.68
CA VAL A 125 -3.81 1.08 5.24
C VAL A 125 -2.44 1.48 4.70
N PHE A 126 -1.91 2.62 5.14
CA PHE A 126 -0.56 3.04 4.72
C PHE A 126 0.48 1.96 5.06
N GLN A 127 0.46 1.42 6.27
CA GLN A 127 1.42 0.41 6.69
C GLN A 127 1.28 -0.89 5.88
N HIS A 128 0.05 -1.30 5.59
CA HIS A 128 -0.23 -2.47 4.78
C HIS A 128 0.37 -2.31 3.37
N GLU A 129 0.12 -1.17 2.73
CA GLU A 129 0.64 -0.92 1.37
C GLU A 129 2.15 -0.72 1.38
N PHE A 130 2.68 -0.07 2.41
CA PHE A 130 4.12 0.08 2.57
C PHE A 130 4.82 -1.28 2.66
N ASP A 131 4.22 -2.22 3.39
CA ASP A 131 4.75 -3.59 3.47
C ASP A 131 4.87 -4.21 2.08
N HIS A 132 3.86 -4.03 1.22
CA HIS A 132 3.92 -4.54 -0.16
C HIS A 132 5.15 -4.02 -0.91
N LEU A 133 5.53 -2.78 -0.68
CA LEU A 133 6.72 -2.20 -1.34
C LEU A 133 8.02 -2.82 -0.85
N ASN A 134 7.99 -3.50 0.29
CA ASN A 134 9.13 -4.20 0.86
C ASN A 134 9.04 -5.72 0.72
N GLY A 135 8.09 -6.20 -0.09
CA GLY A 135 7.92 -7.62 -0.32
C GLY A 135 7.31 -8.37 0.85
N ILE A 136 6.54 -7.69 1.69
CA ILE A 136 5.92 -8.27 2.89
C ILE A 136 4.41 -8.37 2.69
N LEU A 137 3.86 -9.55 2.94
CA LEU A 137 2.43 -9.81 2.88
C LEU A 137 1.87 -9.95 4.30
N ILE A 138 0.55 -9.81 4.42
CA ILE A 138 -0.09 -9.95 5.74
C ILE A 138 0.16 -11.33 6.35
N THR A 139 0.27 -12.37 5.53
CA THR A 139 0.59 -13.73 6.00
C THR A 139 1.97 -13.81 6.63
N ASP A 140 2.91 -12.94 6.23
CA ASP A 140 4.25 -12.88 6.82
C ASP A 140 4.23 -12.26 8.22
N LYS A 141 3.19 -11.50 8.52
CA LYS A 141 3.06 -10.75 9.78
C LYS A 141 1.95 -11.27 10.68
N GLU A 142 1.40 -12.41 10.38
CA GLU A 142 0.32 -12.96 11.17
C GLU A 142 0.69 -13.08 12.64
N VAL A 143 -0.15 -12.51 13.51
CA VAL A 143 0.02 -12.58 14.95
C VAL A 143 -0.82 -13.75 15.46
N LYS A 144 -0.16 -14.70 16.13
CA LYS A 144 -0.83 -15.85 16.71
C LYS A 144 -1.07 -15.62 18.20
N ASN A 145 -2.10 -16.24 18.70
CA ASN A 145 -2.44 -16.14 20.12
C ASN A 145 -1.37 -16.77 21.03
#